data_79aa5552546aee18eb07231fb2393c59
#
_entry.id   79aa5552546aee18eb07231fb2393c59
#
_cell.length_a   1.000
_cell.length_b   1.000
_cell.length_c   1.000
_cell.angle_alpha   90.00
_cell.angle_beta   90.00
_cell.angle_gamma   90.00
#
_symmetry.space_group_name_H-M   'P 1'
#
loop_
_entity.id
_entity.type
_entity.pdbx_description
1 polymer ?
#
loop_
_entity_poly.entity_id
_entity_poly.type
_entity_poly.pdbx_seq_one_letter_code
_entity_poly.pdbx_strand_id
1 'polypeptide(L)'
;MADVAARLGISKMTVSRALSRTDRRSRSTSEALRQRILRTCHEMGYVIDQTARTFSSKQSGIVAALIPALNNSNFSDTAHGLSAALEARGLHVLLGYTDYDLATEERLIRAMLSRRPEAIVVTGGHHTPGARTLLRAAGIPVVETWDMLAEPVEHTVGFSNAEAVGALVRALHGKGYRNIAFLGGVPES
;
A
#
# COMPACT_ATOMS: atom_id res chain seq x y z
N MET A 1 22.96 -15.01 4.48
CA MET A 1 23.71 -14.16 5.46
C MET A 1 24.95 -14.87 5.99
N ALA A 2 24.88 -16.16 6.36
CA ALA A 2 26.07 -16.93 6.80
C ALA A 2 27.17 -16.95 5.73
N ASP A 3 26.79 -17.21 4.50
CA ASP A 3 27.73 -17.36 3.38
C ASP A 3 28.43 -16.03 3.04
N VAL A 4 27.70 -14.91 3.10
CA VAL A 4 28.27 -13.56 2.94
C VAL A 4 29.28 -13.26 4.06
N ALA A 5 28.94 -13.62 5.30
CA ALA A 5 29.83 -13.44 6.44
C ALA A 5 31.11 -14.27 6.30
N ALA A 6 30.98 -15.54 5.90
CA ALA A 6 32.11 -16.44 5.65
C ALA A 6 33.01 -15.94 4.53
N ARG A 7 32.44 -15.48 3.39
CA ARG A 7 33.21 -14.93 2.28
C ARG A 7 34.00 -13.68 2.62
N LEU A 8 33.51 -12.88 3.55
CA LEU A 8 34.15 -11.64 3.98
C LEU A 8 35.04 -11.80 5.21
N GLY A 9 35.04 -12.97 5.87
CA GLY A 9 35.77 -13.21 7.11
C GLY A 9 35.27 -12.38 8.30
N ILE A 10 33.97 -12.07 8.35
CA ILE A 10 33.34 -11.24 9.39
C ILE A 10 32.17 -11.96 10.05
N SER A 11 31.70 -11.45 11.19
CA SER A 11 30.58 -12.06 11.90
C SER A 11 29.23 -11.82 11.18
N LYS A 12 28.30 -12.79 11.29
CA LYS A 12 26.89 -12.60 10.82
C LYS A 12 26.26 -11.34 11.39
N MET A 13 26.61 -10.99 12.64
CA MET A 13 26.08 -9.79 13.30
C MET A 13 26.59 -8.50 12.63
N THR A 14 27.85 -8.48 12.16
CA THR A 14 28.41 -7.36 11.40
C THR A 14 27.69 -7.17 10.07
N VAL A 15 27.46 -8.28 9.33
CA VAL A 15 26.66 -8.24 8.09
C VAL A 15 25.25 -7.74 8.37
N SER A 16 24.57 -8.26 9.40
CA SER A 16 23.22 -7.83 9.77
C SER A 16 23.14 -6.35 10.11
N ARG A 17 24.12 -5.82 10.86
CA ARG A 17 24.18 -4.38 11.22
C ARG A 17 24.39 -3.51 9.98
N ALA A 18 25.30 -3.89 9.09
CA ALA A 18 25.58 -3.14 7.86
C ALA A 18 24.38 -3.09 6.90
N LEU A 19 23.57 -4.13 6.89
CA LEU A 19 22.36 -4.23 6.05
C LEU A 19 21.11 -3.64 6.72
N SER A 20 21.18 -3.19 7.99
CA SER A 20 20.06 -2.57 8.69
C SER A 20 19.76 -1.17 8.14
N ARG A 21 18.45 -0.87 7.93
CA ARG A 21 17.98 0.48 7.52
C ARG A 21 17.89 1.48 8.67
N THR A 22 18.00 1.03 9.93
CA THR A 22 17.86 1.91 11.10
C THR A 22 19.20 2.60 11.37
N ASP A 23 19.26 3.92 11.21
CA ASP A 23 20.44 4.79 11.36
C ASP A 23 21.29 4.55 12.63
N ARG A 24 20.67 4.21 13.75
CA ARG A 24 21.39 3.97 15.01
C ARG A 24 22.30 2.74 15.00
N ARG A 25 21.92 1.68 14.27
CA ARG A 25 22.73 0.44 14.18
C ARG A 25 23.71 0.46 13.02
N SER A 26 23.43 1.22 11.98
CA SER A 26 24.29 1.42 10.82
C SER A 26 25.54 2.24 11.16
N ARG A 27 25.45 3.20 12.07
CA ARG A 27 26.58 4.07 12.50
C ARG A 27 27.76 3.34 13.10
N SER A 28 27.64 2.09 13.51
CA SER A 28 28.73 1.27 14.05
C SER A 28 29.56 0.55 12.98
N THR A 29 29.15 0.64 11.72
CA THR A 29 29.85 0.00 10.58
C THR A 29 30.41 1.08 9.66
N SER A 30 31.71 1.03 9.34
CA SER A 30 32.28 2.02 8.40
C SER A 30 31.60 1.91 7.04
N GLU A 31 31.47 3.04 6.35
CA GLU A 31 30.83 3.07 5.03
C GLU A 31 31.58 2.17 4.02
N ALA A 32 32.91 2.13 4.10
CA ALA A 32 33.73 1.24 3.27
C ALA A 32 33.39 -0.24 3.46
N LEU A 33 33.21 -0.67 4.72
CA LEU A 33 32.81 -2.06 5.01
C LEU A 33 31.37 -2.33 4.58
N ARG A 34 30.48 -1.38 4.73
CA ARG A 34 29.09 -1.48 4.27
C ARG A 34 29.02 -1.66 2.75
N GLN A 35 29.75 -0.86 1.99
CA GLN A 35 29.83 -0.99 0.54
C GLN A 35 30.43 -2.33 0.08
N ARG A 36 31.44 -2.81 0.80
CA ARG A 36 32.02 -4.13 0.56
C ARG A 36 31.01 -5.25 0.77
N ILE A 37 30.22 -5.19 1.84
CA ILE A 37 29.15 -6.15 2.15
C ILE A 37 28.08 -6.12 1.07
N LEU A 38 27.62 -4.93 0.65
CA LEU A 38 26.61 -4.78 -0.41
C LEU A 38 27.07 -5.36 -1.74
N ARG A 39 28.31 -5.10 -2.14
CA ARG A 39 28.91 -5.71 -3.37
C ARG A 39 28.94 -7.23 -3.28
N THR A 40 29.41 -7.77 -2.17
CA THR A 40 29.47 -9.23 -1.98
C THR A 40 28.05 -9.84 -2.00
N CYS A 41 27.06 -9.19 -1.41
CA CYS A 41 25.66 -9.62 -1.51
C CYS A 41 25.20 -9.68 -2.98
N HIS A 42 25.48 -8.63 -3.74
CA HIS A 42 25.14 -8.56 -5.16
C HIS A 42 25.84 -9.67 -5.98
N GLU A 43 27.14 -9.85 -5.80
CA GLU A 43 27.94 -10.88 -6.48
C GLU A 43 27.47 -12.30 -6.17
N MET A 44 26.96 -12.53 -4.96
CA MET A 44 26.45 -13.83 -4.52
C MET A 44 24.96 -14.03 -4.82
N GLY A 45 24.27 -13.05 -5.43
CA GLY A 45 22.81 -13.09 -5.60
C GLY A 45 22.05 -13.15 -4.27
N TYR A 46 22.68 -12.69 -3.18
CA TYR A 46 22.06 -12.75 -1.86
C TYR A 46 20.99 -11.68 -1.70
N VAL A 47 19.73 -12.13 -1.63
CA VAL A 47 18.59 -11.28 -1.29
C VAL A 47 18.39 -11.28 0.22
N ILE A 48 18.27 -10.08 0.81
CA ILE A 48 18.04 -9.94 2.23
C ILE A 48 16.65 -10.47 2.57
N ASP A 49 16.57 -11.45 3.46
CA ASP A 49 15.28 -11.95 3.96
C ASP A 49 14.57 -10.85 4.76
N GLN A 50 13.52 -10.30 4.14
CA GLN A 50 12.70 -9.25 4.74
C GLN A 50 11.93 -9.78 5.96
N THR A 51 11.58 -11.06 6.00
CA THR A 51 10.85 -11.67 7.11
C THR A 51 11.66 -11.59 8.40
N ALA A 52 12.95 -11.92 8.34
CA ALA A 52 13.86 -11.81 9.47
C ALA A 52 14.05 -10.35 9.94
N ARG A 53 13.96 -9.38 9.01
CA ARG A 53 14.02 -7.95 9.33
C ARG A 53 12.74 -7.45 9.98
N THR A 54 11.58 -7.84 9.46
CA THR A 54 10.28 -7.47 10.01
C THR A 54 10.14 -7.88 11.48
N PHE A 55 10.69 -9.05 11.85
CA PHE A 55 10.73 -9.49 13.25
C PHE A 55 11.53 -8.55 14.15
N SER A 56 12.62 -8.00 13.68
CA SER A 56 13.53 -7.15 14.49
C SER A 56 13.18 -5.67 14.46
N SER A 57 12.64 -5.16 13.35
CA SER A 57 12.33 -3.73 13.14
C SER A 57 10.85 -3.39 13.26
N LYS A 58 9.97 -4.39 13.25
CA LYS A 58 8.51 -4.25 13.11
C LYS A 58 8.07 -3.51 11.83
N GLN A 59 8.95 -3.37 10.85
CA GLN A 59 8.69 -2.71 9.57
C GLN A 59 8.78 -3.73 8.44
N SER A 60 7.67 -3.94 7.74
CA SER A 60 7.61 -4.88 6.60
C SER A 60 8.13 -4.27 5.30
N GLY A 61 8.14 -2.95 5.17
CA GLY A 61 8.40 -2.24 3.92
C GLY A 61 7.23 -2.34 2.93
N ILE A 62 6.05 -2.75 3.38
CA ILE A 62 4.88 -3.01 2.53
C ILE A 62 3.76 -2.04 2.89
N VAL A 63 3.14 -1.44 1.87
CA VAL A 63 1.85 -0.79 1.95
C VAL A 63 0.86 -1.64 1.16
N ALA A 64 -0.22 -2.08 1.82
CA ALA A 64 -1.29 -2.81 1.15
C ALA A 64 -2.18 -1.82 0.37
N ALA A 65 -2.64 -2.19 -0.82
CA ALA A 65 -3.59 -1.41 -1.59
C ALA A 65 -4.62 -2.33 -2.25
N LEU A 66 -5.90 -2.00 -2.07
CA LEU A 66 -7.02 -2.68 -2.70
C LEU A 66 -7.68 -1.75 -3.70
N ILE A 67 -7.76 -2.20 -4.95
CA ILE A 67 -8.44 -1.50 -6.03
C ILE A 67 -9.51 -2.40 -6.65
N PRO A 68 -10.57 -1.83 -7.24
CA PRO A 68 -11.62 -2.64 -7.86
C PRO A 68 -11.13 -3.46 -9.03
N ALA A 69 -10.37 -2.87 -9.96
CA ALA A 69 -9.95 -3.55 -11.17
C ALA A 69 -8.70 -2.90 -11.79
N LEU A 70 -7.88 -3.69 -12.48
CA LEU A 70 -6.72 -3.17 -13.24
C LEU A 70 -7.05 -2.79 -14.69
N ASN A 71 -8.11 -3.32 -15.25
CA ASN A 71 -8.55 -3.00 -16.61
C ASN A 71 -9.20 -1.61 -16.73
N ASN A 72 -9.39 -0.90 -15.64
CA ASN A 72 -9.80 0.49 -15.61
C ASN A 72 -8.56 1.38 -15.42
N SER A 73 -8.29 2.27 -16.39
CA SER A 73 -7.11 3.14 -16.39
C SER A 73 -6.99 3.99 -15.13
N ASN A 74 -8.10 4.49 -14.60
CA ASN A 74 -8.09 5.32 -13.40
C ASN A 74 -7.49 4.59 -12.18
N PHE A 75 -7.84 3.31 -11.99
CA PHE A 75 -7.32 2.52 -10.88
C PHE A 75 -5.89 2.04 -11.13
N SER A 76 -5.54 1.71 -12.38
CA SER A 76 -4.17 1.37 -12.74
C SER A 76 -3.23 2.57 -12.59
N ASP A 77 -3.66 3.77 -12.98
CA ASP A 77 -2.89 5.00 -12.81
C ASP A 77 -2.72 5.37 -11.33
N THR A 78 -3.77 5.15 -10.52
CA THR A 78 -3.69 5.29 -9.05
C THR A 78 -2.66 4.32 -8.45
N ALA A 79 -2.70 3.05 -8.84
CA ALA A 79 -1.74 2.05 -8.38
C ALA A 79 -0.31 2.38 -8.81
N HIS A 80 -0.12 2.88 -10.05
CA HIS A 80 1.17 3.33 -10.56
C HIS A 80 1.71 4.52 -9.77
N GLY A 81 0.89 5.56 -9.58
CA GLY A 81 1.28 6.75 -8.82
C GLY A 81 1.62 6.42 -7.36
N LEU A 82 0.82 5.54 -6.72
CA LEU A 82 1.07 5.06 -5.37
C LEU A 82 2.41 4.30 -5.30
N SER A 83 2.67 3.39 -6.25
CA SER A 83 3.91 2.62 -6.32
C SER A 83 5.12 3.53 -6.45
N ALA A 84 5.09 4.49 -7.38
CA ALA A 84 6.19 5.43 -7.59
C ALA A 84 6.48 6.30 -6.34
N ALA A 85 5.42 6.80 -5.69
CA ALA A 85 5.56 7.61 -4.48
C ALA A 85 6.12 6.83 -3.28
N LEU A 86 5.76 5.56 -3.16
CA LEU A 86 6.23 4.68 -2.09
C LEU A 86 7.65 4.18 -2.33
N GLU A 87 8.02 3.86 -3.58
CA GLU A 87 9.36 3.43 -3.93
C GLU A 87 10.43 4.47 -3.56
N ALA A 88 10.15 5.75 -3.76
CA ALA A 88 11.02 6.86 -3.33
C ALA A 88 11.29 6.85 -1.81
N ARG A 89 10.44 6.19 -1.03
CA ARG A 89 10.58 5.99 0.42
C ARG A 89 11.07 4.60 0.80
N GLY A 90 11.38 3.76 -0.20
CA GLY A 90 11.80 2.37 -0.03
C GLY A 90 10.69 1.46 0.50
N LEU A 91 9.45 1.79 0.19
CA LEU A 91 8.25 0.99 0.47
C LEU A 91 7.75 0.36 -0.83
N HIS A 92 7.08 -0.77 -0.74
CA HIS A 92 6.53 -1.49 -1.88
C HIS A 92 5.03 -1.69 -1.72
N VAL A 93 4.30 -1.66 -2.84
CA VAL A 93 2.85 -1.91 -2.85
C VAL A 93 2.57 -3.40 -2.92
N LEU A 94 1.73 -3.88 -2.02
CA LEU A 94 1.06 -5.17 -2.14
C LEU A 94 -0.35 -4.93 -2.66
N LEU A 95 -0.60 -5.24 -3.92
CA LEU A 95 -1.85 -4.94 -4.60
C LEU A 95 -2.82 -6.12 -4.53
N GLY A 96 -4.11 -5.82 -4.32
CA GLY A 96 -5.22 -6.77 -4.39
C GLY A 96 -6.38 -6.20 -5.20
N TYR A 97 -7.15 -7.10 -5.82
CA TYR A 97 -8.29 -6.75 -6.66
C TYR A 97 -9.57 -7.26 -6.03
N THR A 98 -10.57 -6.38 -5.93
CA THR A 98 -11.83 -6.72 -5.28
C THR A 98 -12.93 -7.11 -6.25
N ASP A 99 -12.79 -6.78 -7.53
CA ASP A 99 -13.83 -6.91 -8.55
C ASP A 99 -15.17 -6.26 -8.14
N TYR A 100 -15.10 -5.17 -7.38
CA TYR A 100 -16.26 -4.50 -6.78
C TYR A 100 -17.07 -5.39 -5.81
N ASP A 101 -16.50 -6.51 -5.36
CA ASP A 101 -17.15 -7.42 -4.43
C ASP A 101 -16.67 -7.18 -2.99
N LEU A 102 -17.59 -6.78 -2.12
CA LEU A 102 -17.31 -6.44 -0.72
C LEU A 102 -16.85 -7.66 0.11
N ALA A 103 -17.31 -8.86 -0.23
CA ALA A 103 -16.87 -10.08 0.47
C ALA A 103 -15.41 -10.41 0.10
N THR A 104 -15.04 -10.22 -1.15
CA THR A 104 -13.65 -10.33 -1.62
C THR A 104 -12.78 -9.27 -0.97
N GLU A 105 -13.26 -8.04 -0.85
CA GLU A 105 -12.54 -6.96 -0.16
C GLU A 105 -12.22 -7.36 1.28
N GLU A 106 -13.22 -7.78 2.07
CA GLU A 106 -13.00 -8.19 3.47
C GLU A 106 -12.00 -9.33 3.59
N ARG A 107 -12.10 -10.32 2.72
CA ARG A 107 -11.17 -11.45 2.68
C ARG A 107 -9.74 -10.99 2.37
N LEU A 108 -9.56 -10.07 1.42
CA LEU A 108 -8.26 -9.50 1.05
C LEU A 108 -7.69 -8.62 2.17
N ILE A 109 -8.50 -7.76 2.80
CA ILE A 109 -8.08 -6.96 3.96
C ILE A 109 -7.49 -7.89 5.03
N ARG A 110 -8.21 -8.95 5.41
CA ARG A 110 -7.74 -9.93 6.39
C ARG A 110 -6.41 -10.57 5.99
N ALA A 111 -6.29 -11.00 4.73
CA ALA A 111 -5.08 -11.62 4.20
C ALA A 111 -3.88 -10.65 4.15
N MET A 112 -4.13 -9.37 3.83
CA MET A 112 -3.08 -8.36 3.78
C MET A 112 -2.62 -7.93 5.17
N LEU A 113 -3.54 -7.73 6.12
CA LEU A 113 -3.21 -7.40 7.50
C LEU A 113 -2.35 -8.47 8.17
N SER A 114 -2.53 -9.75 7.81
CA SER A 114 -1.67 -10.84 8.31
C SER A 114 -0.20 -10.71 7.90
N ARG A 115 0.10 -9.92 6.87
CA ARG A 115 1.46 -9.62 6.40
C ARG A 115 2.07 -8.40 7.06
N ARG A 116 1.36 -7.79 8.02
CA ARG A 116 1.78 -6.62 8.80
C ARG A 116 2.21 -5.44 7.92
N PRO A 117 1.36 -4.95 7.02
CA PRO A 117 1.69 -3.77 6.23
C PRO A 117 1.87 -2.55 7.13
N GLU A 118 2.60 -1.55 6.64
CA GLU A 118 2.83 -0.28 7.36
C GLU A 118 1.67 0.71 7.18
N ALA A 119 0.85 0.51 6.15
CA ALA A 119 -0.41 1.21 5.90
C ALA A 119 -1.29 0.36 4.98
N ILE A 120 -2.56 0.69 4.91
CA ILE A 120 -3.51 0.10 3.96
C ILE A 120 -4.29 1.20 3.23
N VAL A 121 -4.38 1.07 1.91
CA VAL A 121 -5.16 1.94 1.02
C VAL A 121 -6.32 1.12 0.46
N VAL A 122 -7.54 1.61 0.59
CA VAL A 122 -8.75 0.96 0.07
C VAL A 122 -9.51 1.92 -0.83
N THR A 123 -10.31 1.39 -1.76
CA THR A 123 -11.07 2.20 -2.71
C THR A 123 -12.52 2.30 -2.28
N GLY A 124 -13.04 3.53 -2.24
CA GLY A 124 -14.39 3.84 -1.80
C GLY A 124 -14.56 3.78 -0.30
N GLY A 125 -15.79 3.96 0.18
CA GLY A 125 -16.14 3.97 1.59
C GLY A 125 -17.25 2.99 1.96
N HIS A 126 -17.71 2.22 0.99
CA HIS A 126 -18.68 1.16 1.22
C HIS A 126 -17.93 -0.12 1.56
N HIS A 127 -17.88 -0.44 2.84
CA HIS A 127 -17.21 -1.63 3.37
C HIS A 127 -18.21 -2.48 4.16
N THR A 128 -18.02 -3.79 4.19
CA THR A 128 -18.79 -4.63 5.11
C THR A 128 -18.52 -4.22 6.57
N PRO A 129 -19.44 -4.50 7.50
CA PRO A 129 -19.18 -4.29 8.94
C PRO A 129 -17.92 -5.02 9.41
N GLY A 130 -17.63 -6.21 8.84
CA GLY A 130 -16.42 -6.98 9.13
C GLY A 130 -15.15 -6.31 8.64
N ALA A 131 -15.14 -5.82 7.40
CA ALA A 131 -14.03 -5.06 6.82
C ALA A 131 -13.76 -3.79 7.64
N ARG A 132 -14.80 -3.02 7.97
CA ARG A 132 -14.69 -1.81 8.81
C ARG A 132 -14.09 -2.10 10.18
N THR A 133 -14.51 -3.20 10.81
CA THR A 133 -13.95 -3.64 12.08
C THR A 133 -12.47 -3.99 11.96
N LEU A 134 -12.08 -4.72 10.91
CA LEU A 134 -10.68 -5.07 10.64
C LEU A 134 -9.81 -3.83 10.43
N LEU A 135 -10.27 -2.88 9.61
CA LEU A 135 -9.54 -1.64 9.31
C LEU A 135 -9.36 -0.79 10.58
N ARG A 136 -10.40 -0.60 11.39
CA ARG A 136 -10.32 0.15 12.66
C ARG A 136 -9.40 -0.51 13.68
N ALA A 137 -9.36 -1.84 13.71
CA ALA A 137 -8.52 -2.60 14.64
C ALA A 137 -7.08 -2.78 14.14
N ALA A 138 -6.77 -2.39 12.90
CA ALA A 138 -5.48 -2.67 12.28
C ALA A 138 -4.28 -2.01 12.98
N GLY A 139 -4.48 -0.86 13.63
CA GLY A 139 -3.41 -0.12 14.32
C GLY A 139 -2.33 0.43 13.37
N ILE A 140 -2.65 0.59 12.11
CA ILE A 140 -1.83 1.17 11.04
C ILE A 140 -2.66 2.22 10.29
N PRO A 141 -2.05 3.20 9.62
CA PRO A 141 -2.77 4.17 8.81
C PRO A 141 -3.67 3.52 7.77
N VAL A 142 -4.92 3.99 7.71
CA VAL A 142 -5.94 3.58 6.73
C VAL A 142 -6.29 4.77 5.87
N VAL A 143 -6.20 4.61 4.54
CA VAL A 143 -6.54 5.65 3.57
C VAL A 143 -7.63 5.12 2.65
N GLU A 144 -8.81 5.72 2.71
CA GLU A 144 -9.92 5.50 1.78
C GLU A 144 -9.79 6.46 0.60
N THR A 145 -9.90 5.95 -0.63
CA THR A 145 -9.65 6.74 -1.86
C THR A 145 -10.88 6.81 -2.74
N TRP A 146 -10.91 7.75 -3.69
CA TRP A 146 -11.95 7.89 -4.74
C TRP A 146 -13.30 8.42 -4.29
N ASP A 147 -13.48 8.74 -3.02
CA ASP A 147 -14.66 9.45 -2.54
C ASP A 147 -14.29 10.35 -1.36
N MET A 148 -15.19 11.28 -1.04
CA MET A 148 -15.11 12.11 0.17
C MET A 148 -16.19 11.64 1.13
N LEU A 149 -15.78 10.88 2.13
CA LEU A 149 -16.69 10.25 3.08
C LEU A 149 -17.01 11.17 4.24
N ALA A 150 -18.26 11.15 4.68
CA ALA A 150 -18.66 11.86 5.90
C ALA A 150 -18.07 11.22 7.17
N GLU A 151 -17.93 9.89 7.15
CA GLU A 151 -17.40 9.11 8.28
C GLU A 151 -16.35 8.11 7.77
N PRO A 152 -15.13 8.57 7.45
CA PRO A 152 -14.06 7.67 7.04
C PRO A 152 -13.59 6.79 8.21
N VAL A 153 -12.87 5.74 7.91
CA VAL A 153 -12.20 4.92 8.93
C VAL A 153 -11.12 5.76 9.62
N GLU A 154 -10.29 6.46 8.83
CA GLU A 154 -9.25 7.36 9.34
C GLU A 154 -8.97 8.52 8.38
N HIS A 155 -8.41 8.27 7.20
CA HIS A 155 -8.06 9.29 6.22
C HIS A 155 -8.80 9.07 4.91
N THR A 156 -9.12 10.17 4.22
CA THR A 156 -9.75 10.14 2.89
C THR A 156 -8.93 10.96 1.91
N VAL A 157 -8.73 10.42 0.72
CA VAL A 157 -8.12 11.12 -0.43
C VAL A 157 -9.01 10.89 -1.65
N GLY A 158 -9.71 11.92 -2.08
CA GLY A 158 -10.66 11.78 -3.19
C GLY A 158 -11.34 13.07 -3.56
N PHE A 159 -12.51 12.95 -4.15
CA PHE A 159 -13.39 14.04 -4.54
C PHE A 159 -14.84 13.63 -4.25
N SER A 160 -15.72 14.61 -4.08
CA SER A 160 -17.15 14.33 -3.87
C SER A 160 -17.82 13.92 -5.19
N ASN A 161 -18.12 12.64 -5.32
CA ASN A 161 -18.88 12.12 -6.46
C ASN A 161 -20.26 12.81 -6.55
N ALA A 162 -20.92 13.06 -5.44
CA ALA A 162 -22.22 13.76 -5.38
C ALA A 162 -22.11 15.19 -5.93
N GLU A 163 -21.09 15.95 -5.53
CA GLU A 163 -20.87 17.32 -6.04
C GLU A 163 -20.52 17.32 -7.52
N ALA A 164 -19.69 16.39 -7.99
CA ALA A 164 -19.31 16.27 -9.40
C ALA A 164 -20.51 15.98 -10.27
N VAL A 165 -21.34 14.99 -9.91
CA VAL A 165 -22.57 14.66 -10.63
C VAL A 165 -23.58 15.80 -10.55
N GLY A 166 -23.74 16.42 -9.39
CA GLY A 166 -24.60 17.59 -9.20
C GLY A 166 -24.18 18.77 -10.11
N ALA A 167 -22.89 19.03 -10.23
CA ALA A 167 -22.37 20.06 -11.13
C ALA A 167 -22.67 19.74 -12.60
N LEU A 168 -22.50 18.48 -13.01
CA LEU A 168 -22.84 18.02 -14.35
C LEU A 168 -24.32 18.21 -14.66
N VAL A 169 -25.21 17.80 -13.76
CA VAL A 169 -26.66 17.98 -13.92
C VAL A 169 -27.03 19.45 -14.05
N ARG A 170 -26.47 20.33 -13.21
CA ARG A 170 -26.68 21.78 -13.31
C ARG A 170 -26.21 22.35 -14.64
N ALA A 171 -25.05 21.91 -15.13
CA ALA A 171 -24.51 22.34 -16.41
C ALA A 171 -25.42 21.92 -17.57
N LEU A 172 -25.93 20.69 -17.59
CA LEU A 172 -26.89 20.20 -18.59
C LEU A 172 -28.20 20.99 -18.53
N HIS A 173 -28.73 21.20 -17.33
CA HIS A 173 -29.94 22.01 -17.16
C HIS A 173 -29.74 23.45 -17.65
N GLY A 174 -28.60 24.09 -17.36
CA GLY A 174 -28.24 25.40 -17.85
C GLY A 174 -28.14 25.50 -19.38
N LYS A 175 -27.79 24.40 -20.05
CA LYS A 175 -27.80 24.28 -21.53
C LYS A 175 -29.19 24.01 -22.11
N GLY A 176 -30.23 23.96 -21.28
CA GLY A 176 -31.62 23.79 -21.74
C GLY A 176 -32.13 22.34 -21.73
N TYR A 177 -31.30 21.35 -21.36
CA TYR A 177 -31.78 19.98 -21.23
C TYR A 177 -32.77 19.86 -20.07
N ARG A 178 -33.93 19.23 -20.31
CA ARG A 178 -34.98 19.03 -19.28
C ARG A 178 -35.20 17.57 -18.92
N ASN A 179 -34.93 16.69 -19.87
CA ASN A 179 -35.03 15.25 -19.70
C ASN A 179 -33.63 14.69 -19.60
N ILE A 180 -33.19 14.43 -18.35
CA ILE A 180 -31.86 13.93 -18.02
C ILE A 180 -32.03 12.55 -17.40
N ALA A 181 -31.38 11.55 -17.95
CA ALA A 181 -31.35 10.20 -17.40
C ALA A 181 -29.94 9.91 -16.85
N PHE A 182 -29.87 9.17 -15.78
CA PHE A 182 -28.62 8.63 -15.21
C PHE A 182 -28.61 7.12 -15.43
N LEU A 183 -27.58 6.64 -16.12
CA LEU A 183 -27.29 5.22 -16.21
C LEU A 183 -26.19 4.91 -15.19
N GLY A 184 -26.56 4.32 -14.08
CA GLY A 184 -25.65 3.94 -13.00
C GLY A 184 -24.93 2.63 -13.29
N GLY A 185 -23.79 2.47 -12.62
CA GLY A 185 -23.05 1.19 -12.61
C GLY A 185 -23.72 0.13 -11.76
N VAL A 186 -22.94 -0.85 -11.34
CA VAL A 186 -23.40 -2.05 -10.65
C VAL A 186 -24.32 -1.72 -9.47
N PRO A 187 -25.51 -2.32 -9.41
CA PRO A 187 -26.35 -2.25 -8.22
C PRO A 187 -25.57 -2.83 -7.04
N GLU A 188 -25.81 -2.29 -5.88
CA GLU A 188 -25.30 -2.88 -4.63
C GLU A 188 -25.66 -4.37 -4.59
N SER A 189 -24.64 -5.21 -4.59
CA SER A 189 -24.82 -6.63 -4.37
C SER A 189 -25.08 -6.90 -2.89
#